data_072118bbf24cb9d0f979e6e730877cc3
#
_entry.id   072118bbf24cb9d0f979e6e730877cc3
#
_cell.length_a   1.000
_cell.length_b   1.000
_cell.length_c   1.000
_cell.angle_alpha   90.00
_cell.angle_beta   90.00
_cell.angle_gamma   90.00
#
_symmetry.space_group_name_H-M   'P 1'
#
loop_
_entity.id
_entity.type
_entity.pdbx_description
1 polymer ?
#
loop_
_entity_poly.entity_id
_entity_poly.type
_entity_poly.pdbx_seq_one_letter_code
_entity_poly.pdbx_strand_id
1 'polypeptide(L)'
;MHTHQTVDFVRKKSAEYGTCALRRMSAMEALELLDQLVDESDPDVDFPNSYHAYQTAEGIRRAHPDKDWFHLVGLLHDLGKVLALFGEPQWAVVGDTFPVGCKVQKSVVFRDSTFHDNPDTRDPLYR
;
A
#
# COMPACT_ATOMS: atom_id res chain seq x y z
N MET A 1 -3.35 2.49 11.18
CA MET A 1 -4.16 1.97 10.05
C MET A 1 -5.62 1.76 10.45
N HIS A 2 -5.93 0.84 11.36
CA HIS A 2 -7.31 0.46 11.71
C HIS A 2 -8.19 1.63 12.20
N THR A 3 -7.60 2.62 12.85
CA THR A 3 -8.32 3.80 13.40
C THR A 3 -8.52 4.91 12.39
N HIS A 4 -7.57 5.11 11.48
CA HIS A 4 -7.50 6.32 10.65
C HIS A 4 -7.83 6.08 9.18
N GLN A 5 -7.82 4.84 8.70
CA GLN A 5 -8.16 4.53 7.32
C GLN A 5 -9.68 4.47 7.16
N THR A 6 -10.24 5.54 6.61
CA THR A 6 -11.67 5.77 6.42
C THR A 6 -11.98 6.03 4.94
N VAL A 7 -13.26 5.95 4.57
CA VAL A 7 -13.71 6.31 3.21
C VAL A 7 -13.31 7.74 2.87
N ASP A 8 -13.51 8.68 3.78
CA ASP A 8 -13.17 10.09 3.56
C ASP A 8 -11.66 10.28 3.39
N PHE A 9 -10.84 9.61 4.19
CA PHE A 9 -9.39 9.64 4.05
C PHE A 9 -8.96 9.12 2.67
N VAL A 10 -9.46 7.96 2.25
CA VAL A 10 -9.11 7.36 0.96
C VAL A 10 -9.56 8.25 -0.20
N ARG A 11 -10.76 8.81 -0.15
CA ARG A 11 -11.25 9.76 -1.18
C ARG A 11 -10.36 10.99 -1.27
N LYS A 12 -10.00 11.58 -0.14
CA LYS A 12 -9.11 12.75 -0.08
C LYS A 12 -7.74 12.44 -0.70
N LYS A 13 -7.12 11.34 -0.32
CA LYS A 13 -5.81 10.95 -0.84
C LYS A 13 -5.86 10.55 -2.32
N SER A 14 -6.91 9.88 -2.75
CA SER A 14 -7.12 9.57 -4.18
C SER A 14 -7.26 10.83 -5.03
N ALA A 15 -7.95 11.85 -4.54
CA ALA A 15 -8.05 13.14 -5.23
C ALA A 15 -6.70 13.88 -5.26
N GLU A 16 -5.94 13.86 -4.14
CA GLU A 16 -4.65 14.53 -4.01
C GLU A 16 -3.59 13.94 -4.95
N TYR A 17 -3.50 12.61 -5.03
CA TYR A 17 -2.48 11.92 -5.82
C TYR A 17 -2.95 11.41 -7.18
N GLY A 18 -4.26 11.36 -7.40
CA GLY A 18 -4.84 10.80 -8.63
C GLY A 18 -4.48 11.59 -9.90
N THR A 19 -4.07 12.84 -9.77
CA THR A 19 -3.58 13.66 -10.89
C THR A 19 -2.14 13.36 -11.30
N CYS A 20 -1.41 12.55 -10.53
CA CYS A 20 0.01 12.23 -10.73
C CYS A 20 0.91 13.47 -10.87
N ALA A 21 0.60 14.54 -10.13
CA ALA A 21 1.28 15.84 -10.26
C ALA A 21 2.35 16.10 -9.20
N LEU A 22 2.56 15.17 -8.25
CA LEU A 22 3.48 15.39 -7.13
C LEU A 22 4.94 15.50 -7.61
N ARG A 23 5.39 14.57 -8.44
CA ARG A 23 6.76 14.51 -8.94
C ARG A 23 6.83 13.69 -10.21
N ARG A 24 7.72 14.09 -11.11
CA ARG A 24 8.04 13.33 -12.33
C ARG A 24 9.37 12.58 -12.13
N MET A 25 9.35 11.27 -12.30
CA MET A 25 10.53 10.42 -12.24
C MET A 25 10.32 9.17 -13.07
N SER A 26 11.43 8.50 -13.45
CA SER A 26 11.34 7.18 -14.07
C SER A 26 10.96 6.10 -13.04
N ALA A 27 10.46 4.96 -13.51
CA ALA A 27 10.19 3.80 -12.66
C ALA A 27 11.45 3.32 -11.92
N MET A 28 12.61 3.36 -12.58
CA MET A 28 13.88 2.97 -11.97
C MET A 28 14.30 3.93 -10.86
N GLU A 29 14.14 5.24 -11.06
CA GLU A 29 14.39 6.24 -10.00
C GLU A 29 13.46 6.04 -8.82
N ALA A 30 12.19 5.71 -9.06
CA ALA A 30 11.23 5.42 -7.99
C ALA A 30 11.62 4.17 -7.19
N LEU A 31 12.06 3.10 -7.85
CA LEU A 31 12.54 1.89 -7.19
C LEU A 31 13.81 2.15 -6.35
N GLU A 32 14.73 2.99 -6.85
CA GLU A 32 15.91 3.41 -6.09
C GLU A 32 15.53 4.23 -4.86
N LEU A 33 14.53 5.11 -4.97
CA LEU A 33 14.01 5.86 -3.82
C LEU A 33 13.40 4.95 -2.75
N LEU A 34 12.73 3.88 -3.15
CA LEU A 34 12.15 2.92 -2.21
C LEU A 34 13.19 2.27 -1.30
N ASP A 35 14.44 2.15 -1.75
CA ASP A 35 15.52 1.58 -0.95
C ASP A 35 15.95 2.47 0.22
N GLN A 36 15.57 3.76 0.19
CA GLN A 36 15.78 4.69 1.29
C GLN A 36 14.72 4.57 2.39
N LEU A 37 13.63 3.85 2.12
CA LEU A 37 12.53 3.66 3.05
C LEU A 37 12.73 2.36 3.84
N VAL A 38 12.65 2.46 5.16
CA VAL A 38 12.54 1.30 6.04
C VAL A 38 11.05 1.07 6.32
N ASP A 39 10.51 -0.07 5.87
CA ASP A 39 9.14 -0.47 6.14
C ASP A 39 9.04 -1.00 7.57
N GLU A 40 8.46 -0.20 8.47
CA GLU A 40 8.32 -0.54 9.89
C GLU A 40 7.34 -1.70 10.14
N SER A 41 6.50 -2.02 9.16
CA SER A 41 5.53 -3.12 9.26
C SER A 41 6.11 -4.48 8.84
N ASP A 42 7.25 -4.50 8.16
CA ASP A 42 7.89 -5.71 7.69
C ASP A 42 8.93 -6.20 8.70
N PRO A 43 8.75 -7.39 9.32
CA PRO A 43 9.73 -7.95 10.24
C PRO A 43 11.02 -8.43 9.55
N ASP A 44 11.00 -8.63 8.23
CA ASP A 44 12.13 -9.11 7.42
C ASP A 44 12.93 -7.94 6.83
N VAL A 45 13.30 -6.97 7.66
CA VAL A 45 13.91 -5.68 7.28
C VAL A 45 15.31 -5.76 6.65
N ASP A 46 15.89 -6.93 6.46
CA ASP A 46 17.26 -7.07 5.96
C ASP A 46 17.41 -6.86 4.44
N PHE A 47 16.30 -6.73 3.71
CA PHE A 47 16.30 -6.58 2.26
C PHE A 47 15.75 -5.23 1.80
N PRO A 48 16.40 -4.56 0.81
CA PRO A 48 15.85 -3.36 0.18
C PRO A 48 14.47 -3.60 -0.44
N ASN A 49 13.62 -2.57 -0.47
CA ASN A 49 12.29 -2.65 -1.12
C ASN A 49 12.39 -2.99 -2.62
N SER A 50 13.42 -2.52 -3.32
CA SER A 50 13.68 -2.89 -4.72
C SER A 50 13.90 -4.39 -4.90
N TYR A 51 14.56 -5.04 -3.95
CA TYR A 51 14.76 -6.50 -3.99
C TYR A 51 13.43 -7.25 -3.99
N HIS A 52 12.50 -6.87 -3.13
CA HIS A 52 11.15 -7.43 -3.11
C HIS A 52 10.40 -7.21 -4.44
N ALA A 53 10.54 -6.04 -5.05
CA ALA A 53 9.94 -5.72 -6.33
C ALA A 53 10.44 -6.66 -7.44
N TYR A 54 11.75 -6.86 -7.55
CA TYR A 54 12.35 -7.79 -8.52
C TYR A 54 12.00 -9.25 -8.21
N GLN A 55 12.01 -9.64 -6.95
CA GLN A 55 11.65 -10.99 -6.53
C GLN A 55 10.20 -11.33 -6.91
N THR A 56 9.28 -10.41 -6.71
CA THR A 56 7.87 -10.54 -7.08
C THR A 56 7.73 -10.66 -8.61
N ALA A 57 8.36 -9.77 -9.37
CA ALA A 57 8.33 -9.79 -10.82
C ALA A 57 8.90 -11.11 -11.39
N GLU A 58 10.00 -11.60 -10.87
CA GLU A 58 10.62 -12.86 -11.29
C GLU A 58 9.75 -14.08 -10.93
N GLY A 59 9.09 -14.07 -9.77
CA GLY A 59 8.14 -15.10 -9.39
C GLY A 59 6.96 -15.18 -10.36
N ILE A 60 6.40 -14.04 -10.73
CA ILE A 60 5.33 -13.95 -11.72
C ILE A 60 5.81 -14.40 -13.09
N ARG A 61 7.02 -14.00 -13.51
CA ARG A 61 7.60 -14.39 -14.80
C ARG A 61 7.75 -15.90 -14.92
N ARG A 62 8.14 -16.59 -13.86
CA ARG A 62 8.26 -18.05 -13.84
C ARG A 62 6.89 -18.73 -13.96
N ALA A 63 5.87 -18.20 -13.28
CA ALA A 63 4.53 -18.77 -13.29
C ALA A 63 3.73 -18.43 -14.55
N HIS A 64 3.96 -17.24 -15.12
CA HIS A 64 3.23 -16.68 -16.26
C HIS A 64 4.18 -16.03 -17.28
N PRO A 65 5.04 -16.81 -17.97
CA PRO A 65 6.10 -16.27 -18.83
C PRO A 65 5.59 -15.52 -20.05
N ASP A 66 4.34 -15.72 -20.44
CA ASP A 66 3.67 -15.11 -21.61
C ASP A 66 2.94 -13.79 -21.27
N LYS A 67 2.98 -13.32 -20.01
CA LYS A 67 2.22 -12.15 -19.54
C LYS A 67 3.15 -11.02 -19.08
N ASP A 68 3.77 -10.33 -20.01
CA ASP A 68 4.70 -9.21 -19.72
C ASP A 68 4.09 -8.13 -18.83
N TRP A 69 2.83 -7.80 -19.09
CA TRP A 69 2.10 -6.82 -18.27
C TRP A 69 2.02 -7.23 -16.80
N PHE A 70 1.91 -8.54 -16.53
CA PHE A 70 1.81 -9.06 -15.17
C PHE A 70 3.16 -9.00 -14.44
N HIS A 71 4.26 -9.25 -15.16
CA HIS A 71 5.61 -9.04 -14.64
C HIS A 71 5.82 -7.58 -14.23
N LEU A 72 5.37 -6.64 -15.06
CA LEU A 72 5.44 -5.20 -14.79
C LEU A 72 4.61 -4.81 -13.57
N VAL A 73 3.40 -5.35 -13.43
CA VAL A 73 2.56 -5.13 -12.24
C VAL A 73 3.29 -5.57 -10.98
N GLY A 74 3.92 -6.75 -10.99
CA GLY A 74 4.70 -7.25 -9.86
C GLY A 74 5.87 -6.34 -9.51
N LEU A 75 6.55 -5.80 -10.51
CA LEU A 75 7.67 -4.87 -10.30
C LEU A 75 7.22 -3.55 -9.66
N LEU A 76 6.06 -3.04 -10.05
CA LEU A 76 5.61 -1.68 -9.72
C LEU A 76 4.55 -1.64 -8.60
N HIS A 77 4.09 -2.79 -8.08
CA HIS A 77 2.94 -2.82 -7.16
C HIS A 77 3.15 -2.02 -5.85
N ASP A 78 4.38 -1.89 -5.40
CA ASP A 78 4.74 -1.20 -4.16
C ASP A 78 5.24 0.23 -4.36
N LEU A 79 5.22 0.77 -5.58
CA LEU A 79 5.74 2.13 -5.84
C LEU A 79 5.08 3.21 -4.98
N GLY A 80 3.82 3.01 -4.58
CA GLY A 80 3.10 3.94 -3.70
C GLY A 80 3.77 4.15 -2.35
N LYS A 81 4.60 3.23 -1.88
CA LYS A 81 5.37 3.38 -0.63
C LYS A 81 6.28 4.61 -0.64
N VAL A 82 6.69 5.07 -1.81
CA VAL A 82 7.52 6.28 -1.95
C VAL A 82 6.87 7.52 -1.33
N LEU A 83 5.55 7.54 -1.21
CA LEU A 83 4.82 8.64 -0.57
C LEU A 83 5.19 8.84 0.90
N ALA A 84 5.68 7.82 1.58
CA ALA A 84 6.20 7.96 2.95
C ALA A 84 7.44 8.86 3.01
N LEU A 85 8.21 8.97 1.92
CA LEU A 85 9.34 9.89 1.80
C LEU A 85 8.90 11.33 1.50
N PHE A 86 7.65 11.52 1.09
CA PHE A 86 7.07 12.82 0.73
C PHE A 86 6.04 13.34 1.74
N GLY A 87 6.09 12.83 2.97
CA GLY A 87 5.29 13.34 4.08
C GLY A 87 4.07 12.52 4.47
N GLU A 88 3.74 11.46 3.75
CA GLU A 88 2.65 10.58 4.18
C GLU A 88 3.09 9.66 5.32
N PRO A 89 2.21 9.39 6.29
CA PRO A 89 2.54 8.45 7.37
C PRO A 89 2.64 7.02 6.84
N GLN A 90 3.49 6.20 7.43
CA GLN A 90 3.69 4.82 7.00
C GLN A 90 2.39 4.00 7.01
N TRP A 91 1.55 4.16 8.01
CA TRP A 91 0.26 3.44 8.09
C TRP A 91 -0.67 3.66 6.89
N ALA A 92 -0.45 4.73 6.12
CA ALA A 92 -1.27 5.07 4.93
C ALA A 92 -0.74 4.43 3.63
N VAL A 93 0.52 4.04 3.58
CA VAL A 93 1.19 3.67 2.31
C VAL A 93 2.00 2.38 2.39
N VAL A 94 2.25 1.84 3.57
CA VAL A 94 2.98 0.58 3.77
C VAL A 94 2.21 -0.38 4.66
N GLY A 95 2.57 -1.67 4.61
CA GLY A 95 1.97 -2.72 5.39
C GLY A 95 0.65 -3.24 4.84
N ASP A 96 0.02 -4.10 5.61
CA ASP A 96 -1.26 -4.67 5.25
C ASP A 96 -2.36 -3.61 5.30
N THR A 97 -3.21 -3.63 4.31
CA THR A 97 -4.36 -2.71 4.21
C THR A 97 -5.67 -3.48 4.09
N PHE A 98 -6.78 -2.78 4.19
CA PHE A 98 -8.11 -3.35 4.06
C PHE A 98 -9.01 -2.43 3.23
N PRO A 99 -10.04 -2.99 2.55
CA PRO A 99 -11.00 -2.18 1.81
C PRO A 99 -11.85 -1.34 2.78
N VAL A 100 -12.03 -0.07 2.42
CA VAL A 100 -12.91 0.85 3.15
C VAL A 100 -14.32 0.87 2.55
N GLY A 101 -15.30 1.38 3.28
CA GLY A 101 -16.67 1.50 2.81
C GLY A 101 -17.47 0.19 2.82
N CYS A 102 -17.03 -0.76 3.62
CA CYS A 102 -17.72 -2.03 3.83
C CYS A 102 -17.52 -2.54 5.25
N LYS A 103 -18.35 -3.48 5.64
CA LYS A 103 -18.25 -4.13 6.96
C LYS A 103 -16.95 -4.92 7.07
N VAL A 104 -16.20 -4.68 8.13
CA VAL A 104 -14.98 -5.44 8.42
C VAL A 104 -15.34 -6.88 8.78
N GLN A 105 -14.73 -7.85 8.10
CA GLN A 105 -14.98 -9.27 8.35
C GLN A 105 -14.51 -9.71 9.73
N LYS A 106 -15.20 -10.69 10.30
CA LYS A 106 -14.85 -11.26 11.62
C LYS A 106 -13.50 -11.99 11.64
N SER A 107 -13.03 -12.43 10.47
CA SER A 107 -11.73 -13.10 10.31
C SER A 107 -10.53 -12.16 10.38
N VAL A 108 -10.76 -10.84 10.33
CA VAL A 108 -9.66 -9.87 10.45
C VAL A 108 -9.10 -9.91 11.87
N VAL A 109 -7.80 -10.11 11.98
CA VAL A 109 -7.09 -10.19 13.27
C VAL A 109 -7.27 -8.89 14.05
N PHE A 110 -7.57 -9.01 15.35
CA PHE A 110 -7.82 -7.90 16.27
C PHE A 110 -9.00 -6.99 15.88
N ARG A 111 -9.91 -7.45 15.01
CA ARG A 111 -11.06 -6.67 14.54
C ARG A 111 -11.80 -5.99 15.69
N ASP A 112 -12.16 -6.75 16.71
CA ASP A 112 -13.02 -6.26 17.78
C ASP A 112 -12.31 -5.31 18.76
N SER A 113 -10.98 -5.27 18.72
CA SER A 113 -10.17 -4.42 19.61
C SER A 113 -9.58 -3.18 18.93
N THR A 114 -9.45 -3.16 17.61
CA THR A 114 -8.70 -2.10 16.90
C THR A 114 -9.55 -1.21 16.01
N PHE A 115 -10.70 -1.69 15.52
CA PHE A 115 -11.57 -0.91 14.63
C PHE A 115 -12.61 -0.05 15.34
N HIS A 116 -12.81 -0.21 16.65
CA HIS A 116 -13.85 0.50 17.39
C HIS A 116 -13.68 2.04 17.37
N ASP A 117 -12.46 2.52 17.24
CA ASP A 117 -12.15 3.95 17.16
C ASP A 117 -12.20 4.50 15.71
N ASN A 118 -12.37 3.65 14.71
CA ASN A 118 -12.52 4.10 13.33
C ASN A 118 -13.91 4.72 13.13
N PRO A 119 -14.01 5.99 12.69
CA PRO A 119 -15.30 6.67 12.49
C PRO A 119 -16.29 5.93 11.60
N ASP A 120 -15.80 5.20 10.59
CA ASP A 120 -16.66 4.46 9.65
C ASP A 120 -17.42 3.32 10.33
N THR A 121 -16.95 2.80 11.46
CA THR A 121 -17.67 1.76 12.21
C THR A 121 -18.98 2.25 12.82
N ARG A 122 -19.15 3.56 12.95
CA ARG A 122 -20.36 4.19 13.47
C ARG A 122 -21.32 4.61 12.37
N ASP A 123 -20.88 4.61 11.12
CA ASP A 123 -21.69 4.96 9.97
C ASP A 123 -22.59 3.78 9.57
N PRO A 124 -23.94 3.98 9.53
CA PRO A 124 -24.86 2.91 9.13
C PRO A 124 -24.61 2.35 7.73
N LEU A 125 -23.96 3.13 6.83
CA LEU A 125 -23.63 2.68 5.47
C LEU A 125 -22.53 1.62 5.44
N TYR A 126 -21.68 1.55 6.48
CA TYR A 126 -20.47 0.72 6.50
C TYR A 126 -20.45 -0.35 7.61
N ARG A 127 -21.58 -0.51 8.30
CA ARG A 127 -21.76 -1.52 9.35
C ARG A 127 -21.98 -2.93 8.81
#